data_13ad2e4af3e856b7aecf21992f4e9c1c
#
_entry.id   13ad2e4af3e856b7aecf21992f4e9c1c
#
_cell.length_a   1.000
_cell.length_b   1.000
_cell.length_c   1.000
_cell.angle_alpha   90.00
_cell.angle_beta   90.00
_cell.angle_gamma   90.00
#
_symmetry.space_group_name_H-M   'P 1'
#
loop_
_entity.id
_entity.type
_entity.pdbx_description
1 polymer ?
#
loop_
_entity_poly.entity_id
_entity_poly.type
_entity_poly.pdbx_seq_one_letter_code
_entity_poly.pdbx_strand_id
1 'polypeptide(L)'
;MKTLSLKNWLSCKDIEVPQLYLVGGTVRDLLLNFSPKDIDLACKDAREFAGTLAGCKNAAFVPMEKKPDEPCYRVVDRDNSDNFLDIAELRGDNIYEDLNRRDFTINAIAIEIKEDGSPGKTIDPLKGAEDIAKKTIKMVNEKSIVSDPLRILRAVRFAASLNFIIDESTLGEMKHRAALLKDISAERITAELLLILKNPRSSFYFRHMDELGILDIIFPEIKAMKGCPQNGFHHMNVWEHSLLTVENTEDIIDSLAFYFGEHGIDIANNLDSDNRLSLLKLSALLHDAGKPATSVVNPDTGRITFYHHDKEGARLIDLIAARLKMSSRHRDFMVLLVGEHLHALNLVSGDVKATTKMKWFRKMGDDSVPAIILSMADTMSILGPDATEEYRERHINRSKQSVSDFYERIKAQIESPGLITGNDLMAFGMKPGPEIGRILEEVRSAQDAGKITSREEALELAKKLLVQ
;
A
#
# COMPACT_ATOMS: atom_id res chain seq x y z
N MET A 1 29.35 10.53 11.65
CA MET A 1 28.19 11.39 11.33
C MET A 1 28.38 11.93 9.92
N LYS A 2 27.49 11.57 8.96
CA LYS A 2 27.46 12.26 7.69
C LYS A 2 27.09 13.72 7.96
N THR A 3 27.92 14.66 7.52
CA THR A 3 27.80 16.08 7.82
C THR A 3 26.58 16.63 7.08
N LEU A 4 25.51 16.94 7.81
CA LEU A 4 24.40 17.74 7.28
C LEU A 4 24.92 19.14 6.99
N SER A 5 24.97 19.54 5.74
CA SER A 5 25.43 20.88 5.38
C SER A 5 24.30 21.91 5.48
N LEU A 6 23.89 22.27 6.69
CA LEU A 6 23.04 23.45 6.92
C LEU A 6 23.80 24.77 6.64
N LYS A 7 25.12 24.69 6.56
CA LYS A 7 25.99 25.86 6.31
C LYS A 7 25.57 26.63 5.05
N ASN A 8 25.23 25.91 3.99
CA ASN A 8 24.79 26.55 2.74
C ASN A 8 23.45 27.27 2.89
N TRP A 9 22.52 26.69 3.67
CA TRP A 9 21.22 27.30 3.93
C TRP A 9 21.34 28.55 4.82
N LEU A 10 22.16 28.50 5.84
CA LEU A 10 22.31 29.59 6.84
C LEU A 10 23.37 30.64 6.45
N SER A 11 24.08 30.48 5.34
CA SER A 11 25.08 31.44 4.86
C SER A 11 24.46 32.70 4.21
N CYS A 12 23.57 33.37 4.91
CA CYS A 12 22.97 34.65 4.51
C CYS A 12 23.47 35.77 5.39
N LYS A 13 23.99 36.87 4.81
CA LYS A 13 24.65 37.98 5.56
C LYS A 13 23.66 38.78 6.42
N ASP A 14 22.37 38.79 6.06
CA ASP A 14 21.39 39.70 6.67
C ASP A 14 20.26 38.94 7.40
N ILE A 15 20.48 37.68 7.77
CA ILE A 15 19.53 36.91 8.56
C ILE A 15 20.01 36.74 9.98
N GLU A 16 19.18 37.17 10.93
CA GLU A 16 19.32 36.77 12.32
C GLU A 16 18.85 35.33 12.47
N VAL A 17 19.75 34.40 12.79
CA VAL A 17 19.42 33.02 13.01
C VAL A 17 18.89 32.85 14.42
N PRO A 18 17.62 32.47 14.62
CA PRO A 18 17.09 32.25 15.96
C PRO A 18 17.77 31.04 16.61
N GLN A 19 17.46 30.80 17.88
CA GLN A 19 17.88 29.55 18.51
C GLN A 19 17.22 28.35 17.77
N LEU A 20 18.04 27.68 16.96
CA LEU A 20 17.58 26.67 15.99
C LEU A 20 17.98 25.28 16.45
N TYR A 21 17.07 24.34 16.30
CA TYR A 21 17.26 22.94 16.65
C TYR A 21 16.99 22.02 15.49
N LEU A 22 17.87 21.06 15.25
CA LEU A 22 17.58 19.88 14.43
C LEU A 22 16.78 18.89 15.29
N VAL A 23 15.70 18.35 14.78
CA VAL A 23 14.73 17.58 15.57
C VAL A 23 14.16 16.36 14.83
N GLY A 24 13.42 15.53 15.54
CA GLY A 24 12.55 14.50 14.95
C GLY A 24 13.25 13.38 14.22
N GLY A 25 12.69 13.02 13.06
CA GLY A 25 13.20 11.95 12.21
C GLY A 25 14.63 12.16 11.76
N THR A 26 15.00 13.42 11.50
CA THR A 26 16.36 13.80 11.10
C THR A 26 17.41 13.38 12.11
N VAL A 27 17.19 13.69 13.40
CA VAL A 27 18.15 13.33 14.47
C VAL A 27 18.23 11.84 14.67
N ARG A 28 17.09 11.15 14.69
CA ARG A 28 17.02 9.69 14.77
C ARG A 28 17.83 9.03 13.65
N ASP A 29 17.61 9.46 12.40
CA ASP A 29 18.26 8.86 11.24
C ASP A 29 19.76 9.09 11.25
N LEU A 30 20.22 10.28 11.70
CA LEU A 30 21.65 10.54 11.93
C LEU A 30 22.27 9.63 12.98
N LEU A 31 21.55 9.39 14.10
CA LEU A 31 22.03 8.48 15.16
C LEU A 31 22.06 7.02 14.68
N LEU A 32 21.21 6.66 13.73
CA LEU A 32 21.20 5.34 13.07
C LEU A 32 22.21 5.25 11.91
N ASN A 33 23.00 6.30 11.63
CA ASN A 33 23.89 6.41 10.48
C ASN A 33 23.20 6.33 9.12
N PHE A 34 21.91 6.64 9.07
CA PHE A 34 21.16 6.83 7.82
C PHE A 34 21.35 8.24 7.28
N SER A 35 21.17 8.42 5.98
CA SER A 35 21.05 9.77 5.39
C SER A 35 19.60 10.21 5.55
N PRO A 36 19.30 11.28 6.31
CA PRO A 36 17.95 11.79 6.41
C PRO A 36 17.43 12.19 5.02
N LYS A 37 16.18 11.89 4.74
CA LYS A 37 15.50 12.33 3.51
C LYS A 37 15.08 13.79 3.63
N ASP A 38 14.57 14.15 4.80
CA ASP A 38 14.07 15.49 5.13
C ASP A 38 14.90 16.07 6.24
N ILE A 39 15.07 17.39 6.27
CA ILE A 39 15.75 18.11 7.34
C ILE A 39 14.68 18.83 8.16
N ASP A 40 14.39 18.28 9.35
CA ASP A 40 13.43 18.84 10.29
C ASP A 40 14.13 19.79 11.27
N LEU A 41 13.76 21.06 11.23
CA LEU A 41 14.21 22.09 12.15
C LEU A 41 13.06 22.57 13.04
N ALA A 42 13.41 23.09 14.22
CA ALA A 42 12.45 23.76 15.10
C ALA A 42 13.05 25.03 15.70
N CYS A 43 12.27 26.10 15.74
CA CYS A 43 12.62 27.36 16.41
C CYS A 43 11.34 28.10 16.84
N LYS A 44 11.49 29.18 17.63
CA LYS A 44 10.42 30.16 17.82
C LYS A 44 10.31 31.05 16.58
N ASP A 45 9.11 31.56 16.33
CA ASP A 45 8.82 32.43 15.18
C ASP A 45 9.22 31.78 13.83
N ALA A 46 8.97 30.46 13.72
CA ALA A 46 9.37 29.65 12.58
C ALA A 46 8.83 30.17 11.24
N ARG A 47 7.64 30.80 11.22
CA ARG A 47 7.08 31.42 10.02
C ARG A 47 7.93 32.55 9.50
N GLU A 48 8.33 33.46 10.39
CA GLU A 48 9.14 34.64 10.06
C GLU A 48 10.53 34.21 9.60
N PHE A 49 11.17 33.33 10.35
CA PHE A 49 12.47 32.76 9.99
C PHE A 49 12.45 32.04 8.64
N ALA A 50 11.49 31.14 8.40
CA ALA A 50 11.37 30.42 7.15
C ALA A 50 11.11 31.35 5.95
N GLY A 51 10.28 32.39 6.14
CA GLY A 51 10.00 33.40 5.10
C GLY A 51 11.25 34.21 4.75
N THR A 52 11.98 34.70 5.76
CA THR A 52 13.22 35.46 5.60
C THR A 52 14.31 34.61 4.94
N LEU A 53 14.44 33.34 5.36
CA LEU A 53 15.37 32.38 4.77
C LEU A 53 15.07 32.11 3.29
N ALA A 54 13.79 31.88 2.97
CA ALA A 54 13.35 31.68 1.60
C ALA A 54 13.65 32.89 0.70
N GLY A 55 13.40 34.11 1.19
CA GLY A 55 13.73 35.35 0.49
C GLY A 55 15.22 35.48 0.20
N CYS A 56 16.08 35.27 1.22
CA CYS A 56 17.50 35.34 1.10
C CYS A 56 18.11 34.31 0.12
N LYS A 57 17.54 33.10 0.11
CA LYS A 57 18.03 31.99 -0.75
C LYS A 57 17.34 31.94 -2.12
N ASN A 58 16.45 32.89 -2.43
CA ASN A 58 15.60 32.81 -3.62
C ASN A 58 14.85 31.45 -3.71
N ALA A 59 14.47 30.90 -2.55
CA ALA A 59 13.79 29.61 -2.42
C ALA A 59 12.25 29.79 -2.40
N ALA A 60 11.50 28.71 -2.54
CA ALA A 60 10.06 28.74 -2.38
C ALA A 60 9.69 28.57 -0.90
N PHE A 61 8.74 29.39 -0.43
CA PHE A 61 8.15 29.30 0.91
C PHE A 61 6.78 28.63 0.82
N VAL A 62 6.60 27.50 1.51
CA VAL A 62 5.37 26.69 1.47
C VAL A 62 4.87 26.47 2.90
N PRO A 63 3.76 27.12 3.33
CA PRO A 63 3.12 26.77 4.59
C PRO A 63 2.56 25.34 4.53
N MET A 64 2.85 24.51 5.54
CA MET A 64 2.37 23.14 5.65
C MET A 64 1.22 23.07 6.64
N GLU A 65 -0.01 23.24 6.16
CA GLU A 65 -1.24 23.27 6.98
C GLU A 65 -1.66 21.85 7.43
N LYS A 66 -0.78 21.10 8.10
CA LYS A 66 -1.13 19.73 8.52
C LYS A 66 -1.99 19.69 9.80
N LYS A 67 -1.80 20.63 10.71
CA LYS A 67 -2.58 20.78 11.95
C LYS A 67 -2.55 22.25 12.40
N PRO A 68 -3.66 22.83 12.86
CA PRO A 68 -3.70 24.23 13.32
C PRO A 68 -2.69 24.54 14.45
N ASP A 69 -2.47 23.56 15.35
CA ASP A 69 -1.63 23.70 16.53
C ASP A 69 -0.16 23.26 16.31
N GLU A 70 0.19 22.84 15.10
CA GLU A 70 1.53 22.36 14.74
C GLU A 70 1.99 23.01 13.42
N PRO A 71 2.16 24.33 13.37
CA PRO A 71 2.55 24.99 12.14
C PRO A 71 3.97 24.58 11.74
N CYS A 72 4.12 24.27 10.45
CA CYS A 72 5.38 23.90 9.84
C CYS A 72 5.49 24.59 8.48
N TYR A 73 6.68 25.04 8.14
CA TYR A 73 6.94 25.81 6.93
C TYR A 73 8.08 25.14 6.15
N ARG A 74 7.83 24.83 4.90
CA ARG A 74 8.84 24.24 4.02
C ARG A 74 9.50 25.31 3.19
N VAL A 75 10.83 25.30 3.18
CA VAL A 75 11.68 26.15 2.33
C VAL A 75 12.32 25.22 1.29
N VAL A 76 11.94 25.40 0.02
CA VAL A 76 12.34 24.50 -1.08
C VAL A 76 13.30 25.24 -2.02
N ASP A 77 14.43 24.64 -2.31
CA ASP A 77 15.35 25.10 -3.35
C ASP A 77 14.64 25.07 -4.72
N ARG A 78 14.63 26.21 -5.44
CA ARG A 78 13.94 26.30 -6.74
C ARG A 78 14.62 25.52 -7.85
N ASP A 79 15.92 25.31 -7.73
CA ASP A 79 16.73 24.58 -8.72
C ASP A 79 16.73 23.06 -8.46
N ASN A 80 16.39 22.66 -7.21
CA ASN A 80 16.32 21.26 -6.81
C ASN A 80 15.21 21.04 -5.76
N SER A 81 14.04 20.60 -6.21
CA SER A 81 12.88 20.35 -5.36
C SER A 81 13.08 19.30 -4.27
N ASP A 82 14.10 18.45 -4.40
CA ASP A 82 14.45 17.43 -3.40
C ASP A 82 15.32 18.01 -2.27
N ASN A 83 15.80 19.24 -2.43
CA ASN A 83 16.58 19.97 -1.44
C ASN A 83 15.67 20.98 -0.71
N PHE A 84 15.21 20.63 0.48
CA PHE A 84 14.31 21.47 1.27
C PHE A 84 14.57 21.36 2.77
N LEU A 85 14.06 22.34 3.52
CA LEU A 85 14.04 22.35 4.98
C LEU A 85 12.59 22.43 5.47
N ASP A 86 12.23 21.62 6.44
CA ASP A 86 10.98 21.72 7.18
C ASP A 86 11.25 22.41 8.52
N ILE A 87 10.66 23.61 8.72
CA ILE A 87 10.87 24.45 9.88
C ILE A 87 9.57 24.51 10.67
N ALA A 88 9.54 23.85 11.82
CA ALA A 88 8.38 23.78 12.70
C ALA A 88 8.48 24.83 13.82
N GLU A 89 7.30 25.33 14.22
CA GLU A 89 7.19 26.15 15.44
C GLU A 89 7.46 25.29 16.68
N LEU A 90 8.26 25.79 17.62
CA LEU A 90 8.48 25.14 18.92
C LEU A 90 7.17 25.07 19.72
N ARG A 91 6.85 23.87 20.20
CA ARG A 91 5.65 23.65 21.02
C ARG A 91 5.95 23.93 22.49
N GLY A 92 5.46 25.03 22.98
CA GLY A 92 5.69 25.50 24.36
C GLY A 92 6.80 26.54 24.44
N ASP A 93 7.33 26.77 25.65
CA ASP A 93 8.25 27.87 25.88
C ASP A 93 9.69 27.56 25.50
N ASN A 94 10.06 26.30 25.39
CA ASN A 94 11.42 25.85 25.15
C ASN A 94 11.47 24.47 24.51
N ILE A 95 12.67 24.06 24.05
CA ILE A 95 12.89 22.78 23.39
C ILE A 95 12.52 21.56 24.26
N TYR A 96 12.66 21.64 25.58
CA TYR A 96 12.32 20.53 26.48
C TYR A 96 10.82 20.25 26.51
N GLU A 97 10.01 21.30 26.42
CA GLU A 97 8.55 21.16 26.31
C GLU A 97 8.14 20.61 24.96
N ASP A 98 8.78 21.04 23.87
CA ASP A 98 8.54 20.48 22.53
C ASP A 98 8.82 18.99 22.52
N LEU A 99 10.00 18.57 23.00
CA LEU A 99 10.38 17.16 23.04
C LEU A 99 9.40 16.30 23.85
N ASN A 100 8.88 16.83 24.96
CA ASN A 100 7.88 16.13 25.80
C ASN A 100 6.48 15.99 25.16
N ARG A 101 6.20 16.72 24.09
CA ARG A 101 4.92 16.64 23.32
C ARG A 101 5.01 15.76 22.09
N ARG A 102 6.20 15.23 21.78
CA ARG A 102 6.40 14.34 20.62
C ARG A 102 5.79 12.97 20.85
N ASP A 103 5.83 12.13 19.81
CA ASP A 103 5.24 10.79 19.84
C ASP A 103 6.08 9.78 20.65
N PHE A 104 7.33 9.56 20.23
CA PHE A 104 8.21 8.54 20.80
C PHE A 104 9.57 9.13 21.18
N THR A 105 10.21 8.52 22.16
CA THR A 105 11.53 8.95 22.67
C THR A 105 12.57 9.03 21.57
N ILE A 106 12.57 8.10 20.62
CA ILE A 106 13.48 8.07 19.48
C ILE A 106 13.33 9.28 18.54
N ASN A 107 12.20 9.98 18.55
CA ASN A 107 11.93 11.19 17.79
C ASN A 107 11.97 12.46 18.68
N ALA A 108 12.23 12.29 19.98
CA ALA A 108 12.24 13.35 20.99
C ALA A 108 13.68 13.72 21.41
N ILE A 109 14.58 13.78 20.44
CA ILE A 109 15.96 14.20 20.57
C ILE A 109 16.16 15.44 19.72
N ALA A 110 16.93 16.41 20.21
CA ALA A 110 17.28 17.60 19.47
C ALA A 110 18.81 17.80 19.43
N ILE A 111 19.29 18.44 18.37
CA ILE A 111 20.67 18.93 18.27
C ILE A 111 20.59 20.44 18.01
N GLU A 112 21.20 21.22 18.89
CA GLU A 112 21.32 22.65 18.70
C GLU A 112 22.11 22.95 17.43
N ILE A 113 21.69 23.94 16.66
CA ILE A 113 22.39 24.39 15.45
C ILE A 113 22.96 25.78 15.76
N LYS A 114 24.29 25.93 15.59
CA LYS A 114 24.98 27.19 15.76
C LYS A 114 24.74 28.12 14.58
N GLU A 115 25.01 29.40 14.75
CA GLU A 115 24.84 30.43 13.71
C GLU A 115 25.58 30.10 12.39
N ASP A 116 26.72 29.40 12.48
CA ASP A 116 27.47 28.93 11.31
C ASP A 116 26.90 27.65 10.63
N GLY A 117 25.78 27.17 11.12
CA GLY A 117 25.15 25.94 10.63
C GLY A 117 25.80 24.65 11.13
N SER A 118 26.79 24.74 12.03
CA SER A 118 27.42 23.56 12.63
C SER A 118 26.60 22.98 13.78
N PRO A 119 26.66 21.66 14.02
CA PRO A 119 25.97 21.05 15.16
C PRO A 119 26.58 21.50 16.49
N GLY A 120 25.71 21.79 17.43
CA GLY A 120 26.03 22.13 18.80
C GLY A 120 25.75 20.97 19.77
N LYS A 121 25.13 21.28 20.92
CA LYS A 121 24.82 20.33 21.98
C LYS A 121 23.66 19.43 21.60
N THR A 122 23.76 18.14 21.88
CA THR A 122 22.63 17.20 21.84
C THR A 122 21.81 17.35 23.12
N ILE A 123 20.49 17.43 22.95
CA ILE A 123 19.48 17.54 24.01
C ILE A 123 18.60 16.30 23.94
N ASP A 124 18.71 15.43 24.92
CA ASP A 124 17.99 14.15 25.01
C ASP A 124 17.47 13.92 26.43
N PRO A 125 16.44 14.65 26.87
CA PRO A 125 15.93 14.55 28.24
C PRO A 125 15.21 13.23 28.50
N LEU A 126 14.76 12.54 27.45
CA LEU A 126 13.93 11.33 27.52
C LEU A 126 14.70 10.06 27.19
N LYS A 127 16.03 10.15 27.05
CA LYS A 127 16.93 9.03 26.75
C LYS A 127 16.60 8.31 25.44
N GLY A 128 16.15 9.05 24.44
CA GLY A 128 15.81 8.51 23.13
C GLY A 128 16.98 7.84 22.42
N ALA A 129 18.22 8.32 22.63
CA ALA A 129 19.43 7.69 22.12
C ALA A 129 19.68 6.28 22.72
N GLU A 130 19.34 6.08 24.02
CA GLU A 130 19.37 4.75 24.64
C GLU A 130 18.33 3.82 24.00
N ASP A 131 17.11 4.34 23.74
CA ASP A 131 16.03 3.54 23.13
C ASP A 131 16.35 3.21 21.68
N ILE A 132 17.01 4.11 20.93
CA ILE A 132 17.57 3.80 19.59
C ILE A 132 18.60 2.67 19.68
N ALA A 133 19.54 2.74 20.63
CA ALA A 133 20.55 1.69 20.80
C ALA A 133 19.95 0.33 21.20
N LYS A 134 18.86 0.33 21.97
CA LYS A 134 18.07 -0.84 22.36
C LYS A 134 17.08 -1.31 21.28
N LYS A 135 16.98 -0.57 20.16
CA LYS A 135 16.00 -0.79 19.10
C LYS A 135 14.56 -0.84 19.63
N THR A 136 14.17 0.12 20.44
CA THR A 136 12.89 0.14 21.15
C THR A 136 12.08 1.38 20.77
N ILE A 137 10.80 1.19 20.45
CA ILE A 137 9.80 2.25 20.27
C ILE A 137 9.09 2.46 21.61
N LYS A 138 9.35 3.58 22.25
CA LYS A 138 8.77 3.94 23.54
C LYS A 138 8.04 5.28 23.43
N MET A 139 6.79 5.35 23.89
CA MET A 139 6.05 6.62 23.97
C MET A 139 6.73 7.59 24.92
N VAL A 140 6.66 8.88 24.61
CA VAL A 140 7.26 9.94 25.43
C VAL A 140 6.65 9.98 26.83
N ASN A 141 5.33 9.87 26.91
CA ASN A 141 4.55 9.80 28.16
C ASN A 141 3.14 9.24 27.88
N GLU A 142 2.38 8.93 28.93
CA GLU A 142 1.02 8.36 28.85
C GLU A 142 0.02 9.26 28.11
N LYS A 143 0.20 10.59 28.12
CA LYS A 143 -0.65 11.53 27.39
C LYS A 143 -0.39 11.52 25.88
N SER A 144 0.71 10.95 25.45
CA SER A 144 1.14 10.93 24.05
C SER A 144 0.06 10.33 23.15
N ILE A 145 -0.45 9.11 23.45
CA ILE A 145 -1.48 8.45 22.63
C ILE A 145 -2.83 9.16 22.74
N VAL A 146 -3.18 9.71 23.92
CA VAL A 146 -4.45 10.44 24.09
C VAL A 146 -4.48 11.73 23.28
N SER A 147 -3.36 12.44 23.21
CA SER A 147 -3.25 13.70 22.46
C SER A 147 -3.36 13.50 20.94
N ASP A 148 -2.90 12.36 20.43
CA ASP A 148 -3.05 11.97 19.03
C ASP A 148 -3.10 10.43 18.92
N PRO A 149 -4.30 9.82 18.92
CA PRO A 149 -4.45 8.36 18.85
C PRO A 149 -3.83 7.71 17.62
N LEU A 150 -3.57 8.46 16.53
CA LEU A 150 -2.85 7.95 15.37
C LEU A 150 -1.45 7.41 15.73
N ARG A 151 -0.89 7.87 16.85
CA ARG A 151 0.41 7.39 17.36
C ARG A 151 0.42 5.87 17.61
N ILE A 152 -0.76 5.25 17.80
CA ILE A 152 -0.90 3.78 17.85
C ILE A 152 -0.40 3.16 16.53
N LEU A 153 -0.89 3.63 15.39
CA LEU A 153 -0.44 3.13 14.08
C LEU A 153 0.98 3.56 13.76
N ARG A 154 1.38 4.75 14.17
CA ARG A 154 2.75 5.24 14.01
C ARG A 154 3.77 4.39 14.78
N ALA A 155 3.42 3.87 15.99
CA ALA A 155 4.27 2.94 16.73
C ALA A 155 4.54 1.67 15.92
N VAL A 156 3.47 1.08 15.36
CA VAL A 156 3.58 -0.10 14.49
C VAL A 156 4.42 0.21 13.24
N ARG A 157 4.18 1.34 12.59
CA ARG A 157 4.94 1.75 11.41
C ARG A 157 6.43 1.94 11.72
N PHE A 158 6.78 2.61 12.82
CA PHE A 158 8.18 2.77 13.21
C PHE A 158 8.82 1.44 13.60
N ALA A 159 8.11 0.57 14.32
CA ALA A 159 8.58 -0.77 14.62
C ALA A 159 8.87 -1.55 13.31
N ALA A 160 7.96 -1.46 12.34
CA ALA A 160 8.11 -2.09 11.04
C ALA A 160 9.30 -1.52 10.23
N SER A 161 9.35 -0.19 10.07
CA SER A 161 10.33 0.46 9.21
C SER A 161 11.77 0.46 9.76
N LEU A 162 11.92 0.44 11.09
CA LEU A 162 13.22 0.45 11.76
C LEU A 162 13.66 -0.94 12.25
N ASN A 163 12.78 -1.95 12.14
CA ASN A 163 12.96 -3.26 12.74
C ASN A 163 13.25 -3.17 14.26
N PHE A 164 12.41 -2.40 14.96
CA PHE A 164 12.46 -2.18 16.40
C PHE A 164 11.31 -2.91 17.08
N ILE A 165 11.46 -3.20 18.37
CA ILE A 165 10.40 -3.70 19.24
C ILE A 165 9.61 -2.54 19.85
N ILE A 166 8.34 -2.73 20.17
CA ILE A 166 7.55 -1.75 20.91
C ILE A 166 7.66 -2.09 22.40
N ASP A 167 7.94 -1.08 23.23
CA ASP A 167 8.05 -1.20 24.67
C ASP A 167 6.73 -1.68 25.30
N GLU A 168 6.81 -2.53 26.36
CA GLU A 168 5.63 -3.14 26.99
C GLU A 168 4.62 -2.10 27.52
N SER A 169 5.10 -1.00 28.13
CA SER A 169 4.22 0.05 28.60
C SER A 169 3.49 0.75 27.45
N THR A 170 4.17 0.93 26.31
CA THR A 170 3.60 1.47 25.09
C THR A 170 2.57 0.52 24.48
N LEU A 171 2.85 -0.79 24.44
CA LEU A 171 1.89 -1.82 23.99
C LEU A 171 0.62 -1.83 24.86
N GLY A 172 0.80 -1.73 26.19
CA GLY A 172 -0.31 -1.65 27.15
C GLY A 172 -1.23 -0.46 26.87
N GLU A 173 -0.66 0.73 26.66
CA GLU A 173 -1.43 1.94 26.32
C GLU A 173 -2.06 1.85 24.93
N MET A 174 -1.38 1.30 23.92
CA MET A 174 -1.96 1.06 22.59
C MET A 174 -3.21 0.19 22.68
N LYS A 175 -3.13 -0.93 23.41
CA LYS A 175 -4.28 -1.85 23.61
C LYS A 175 -5.42 -1.16 24.34
N HIS A 176 -5.12 -0.47 25.45
CA HIS A 176 -6.12 0.21 26.27
C HIS A 176 -6.86 1.30 25.50
N ARG A 177 -6.17 1.98 24.58
CA ARG A 177 -6.69 3.15 23.87
C ARG A 177 -6.97 2.91 22.39
N ALA A 178 -6.92 1.66 21.92
CA ALA A 178 -7.20 1.33 20.52
C ALA A 178 -8.52 1.92 20.01
N ALA A 179 -9.56 1.94 20.85
CA ALA A 179 -10.88 2.48 20.51
C ALA A 179 -10.87 3.96 20.09
N LEU A 180 -9.88 4.76 20.55
CA LEU A 180 -9.74 6.17 20.16
C LEU A 180 -9.39 6.36 18.68
N LEU A 181 -8.94 5.31 17.98
CA LEU A 181 -8.71 5.37 16.54
C LEU A 181 -9.99 5.70 15.75
N LYS A 182 -11.18 5.46 16.32
CA LYS A 182 -12.46 5.84 15.68
C LYS A 182 -12.62 7.35 15.48
N ASP A 183 -11.92 8.14 16.30
CA ASP A 183 -11.99 9.60 16.27
C ASP A 183 -10.96 10.21 15.31
N ILE A 184 -10.11 9.38 14.72
CA ILE A 184 -9.09 9.81 13.76
C ILE A 184 -9.65 9.81 12.33
N SER A 185 -9.29 10.84 11.55
CA SER A 185 -9.71 10.91 10.15
C SER A 185 -9.23 9.68 9.36
N ALA A 186 -10.10 9.18 8.49
CA ALA A 186 -9.85 7.97 7.70
C ALA A 186 -8.61 8.10 6.81
N GLU A 187 -8.37 9.30 6.27
CA GLU A 187 -7.21 9.60 5.43
C GLU A 187 -5.89 9.39 6.19
N ARG A 188 -5.84 9.82 7.48
CA ARG A 188 -4.65 9.64 8.31
C ARG A 188 -4.42 8.17 8.66
N ILE A 189 -5.49 7.43 8.95
CA ILE A 189 -5.42 5.98 9.19
C ILE A 189 -4.90 5.27 7.94
N THR A 190 -5.48 5.57 6.78
CA THR A 190 -5.10 4.97 5.49
C THR A 190 -3.64 5.23 5.16
N ALA A 191 -3.16 6.44 5.37
CA ALA A 191 -1.75 6.79 5.12
C ALA A 191 -0.78 5.93 5.97
N GLU A 192 -1.05 5.76 7.26
CA GLU A 192 -0.21 4.92 8.13
C GLU A 192 -0.32 3.42 7.77
N LEU A 193 -1.54 2.92 7.44
CA LEU A 193 -1.73 1.54 7.00
C LEU A 193 -0.93 1.21 5.74
N LEU A 194 -0.97 2.07 4.73
CA LEU A 194 -0.21 1.85 3.49
C LEU A 194 1.30 1.83 3.75
N LEU A 195 1.79 2.65 4.67
CA LEU A 195 3.20 2.65 5.07
C LEU A 195 3.59 1.38 5.86
N ILE A 196 2.69 0.84 6.69
CA ILE A 196 2.90 -0.43 7.39
C ILE A 196 2.94 -1.58 6.37
N LEU A 197 2.00 -1.61 5.43
CA LEU A 197 1.90 -2.62 4.37
C LEU A 197 3.08 -2.60 3.39
N LYS A 198 3.75 -1.45 3.23
CA LYS A 198 4.96 -1.34 2.41
C LYS A 198 6.14 -2.13 3.00
N ASN A 199 6.10 -2.46 4.30
CA ASN A 199 7.16 -3.24 4.94
C ASN A 199 7.16 -4.70 4.42
N PRO A 200 8.32 -5.32 4.17
CA PRO A 200 8.41 -6.71 3.70
C PRO A 200 7.72 -7.73 4.61
N ARG A 201 7.65 -7.47 5.92
CA ARG A 201 7.03 -8.35 6.93
C ARG A 201 5.77 -7.74 7.53
N SER A 202 4.91 -7.16 6.72
CA SER A 202 3.69 -6.51 7.22
C SER A 202 2.72 -7.50 7.88
N SER A 203 2.68 -8.76 7.44
CA SER A 203 1.89 -9.84 8.03
C SER A 203 2.15 -10.02 9.53
N PHE A 204 3.42 -9.99 9.96
CA PHE A 204 3.82 -10.04 11.36
C PHE A 204 3.20 -8.89 12.17
N TYR A 205 3.26 -7.67 11.67
CA TYR A 205 2.70 -6.49 12.34
C TYR A 205 1.18 -6.50 12.34
N PHE A 206 0.55 -7.03 11.30
CA PHE A 206 -0.91 -7.19 11.27
C PHE A 206 -1.39 -8.21 12.32
N ARG A 207 -0.66 -9.32 12.55
CA ARG A 207 -0.96 -10.23 13.67
C ARG A 207 -0.90 -9.50 15.02
N HIS A 208 0.12 -8.70 15.26
CA HIS A 208 0.24 -7.91 16.51
C HIS A 208 -0.87 -6.86 16.65
N MET A 209 -1.23 -6.18 15.56
CA MET A 209 -2.36 -5.25 15.55
C MET A 209 -3.69 -5.95 15.86
N ASP A 210 -3.84 -7.19 15.42
CA ASP A 210 -5.00 -8.03 15.71
C ASP A 210 -5.07 -8.41 17.19
N GLU A 211 -3.97 -8.88 17.77
CA GLU A 211 -3.85 -9.21 19.21
C GLU A 211 -4.14 -8.01 20.12
N LEU A 212 -3.84 -6.81 19.64
CA LEU A 212 -4.14 -5.55 20.34
C LEU A 212 -5.57 -5.04 20.09
N GLY A 213 -6.36 -5.71 19.23
CA GLY A 213 -7.73 -5.31 18.87
C GLY A 213 -7.79 -4.07 17.96
N ILE A 214 -6.67 -3.62 17.41
CA ILE A 214 -6.58 -2.46 16.53
C ILE A 214 -7.28 -2.74 15.20
N LEU A 215 -7.09 -3.93 14.64
CA LEU A 215 -7.68 -4.29 13.35
C LEU A 215 -9.22 -4.39 13.42
N ASP A 216 -9.79 -4.84 14.52
CA ASP A 216 -11.24 -4.88 14.71
C ASP A 216 -11.90 -3.49 14.69
N ILE A 217 -11.12 -2.44 14.98
CA ILE A 217 -11.56 -1.04 14.92
C ILE A 217 -11.54 -0.54 13.47
N ILE A 218 -10.46 -0.85 12.74
CA ILE A 218 -10.24 -0.37 11.38
C ILE A 218 -11.06 -1.17 10.37
N PHE A 219 -11.13 -2.49 10.56
CA PHE A 219 -11.82 -3.45 9.71
C PHE A 219 -12.82 -4.30 10.52
N PRO A 220 -14.00 -3.77 10.87
CA PRO A 220 -15.01 -4.52 11.64
C PRO A 220 -15.41 -5.86 11.00
N GLU A 221 -15.23 -6.00 9.68
CA GLU A 221 -15.49 -7.19 8.88
C GLU A 221 -14.68 -8.40 9.34
N ILE A 222 -13.51 -8.18 9.92
CA ILE A 222 -12.60 -9.23 10.41
C ILE A 222 -13.27 -10.11 11.48
N LYS A 223 -14.17 -9.55 12.29
CA LYS A 223 -14.88 -10.33 13.32
C LYS A 223 -15.66 -11.49 12.73
N ALA A 224 -16.32 -11.25 11.58
CA ALA A 224 -17.04 -12.30 10.89
C ALA A 224 -16.09 -13.33 10.26
N MET A 225 -14.94 -12.89 9.75
CA MET A 225 -13.91 -13.77 9.18
C MET A 225 -13.30 -14.70 10.25
N LYS A 226 -13.03 -14.20 11.46
CA LYS A 226 -12.53 -14.99 12.61
C LYS A 226 -13.49 -16.10 13.03
N GLY A 227 -14.78 -15.84 12.94
CA GLY A 227 -15.84 -16.80 13.29
C GLY A 227 -16.24 -17.76 12.15
N CYS A 228 -15.68 -17.63 10.96
CA CYS A 228 -16.09 -18.38 9.78
C CYS A 228 -15.19 -19.61 9.55
N PRO A 229 -15.70 -20.85 9.80
CA PRO A 229 -14.98 -22.08 9.46
C PRO A 229 -15.00 -22.27 7.95
N GLN A 230 -14.03 -23.04 7.44
CA GLN A 230 -13.90 -23.32 6.03
C GLN A 230 -14.12 -24.82 5.72
N ASN A 231 -14.02 -25.19 4.44
CA ASN A 231 -14.15 -26.57 3.97
C ASN A 231 -12.82 -27.34 4.08
N GLY A 232 -12.79 -28.61 3.63
CA GLY A 232 -11.64 -29.50 3.75
C GLY A 232 -10.37 -29.07 2.99
N PHE A 233 -10.43 -28.06 2.14
CA PHE A 233 -9.22 -27.47 1.53
C PHE A 233 -8.43 -26.61 2.54
N HIS A 234 -9.08 -26.11 3.58
CA HIS A 234 -8.50 -25.21 4.56
C HIS A 234 -8.51 -25.85 5.95
N HIS A 235 -7.42 -25.67 6.70
CA HIS A 235 -7.30 -26.13 8.09
C HIS A 235 -7.50 -24.99 9.11
N MET A 236 -7.64 -23.74 8.62
CA MET A 236 -7.79 -22.52 9.40
C MET A 236 -9.16 -21.88 9.15
N ASN A 237 -9.61 -20.97 10.03
CA ASN A 237 -10.70 -20.06 9.73
C ASN A 237 -10.34 -19.07 8.62
N VAL A 238 -11.32 -18.31 8.13
CA VAL A 238 -11.09 -17.35 7.01
C VAL A 238 -10.03 -16.30 7.36
N TRP A 239 -10.01 -15.83 8.60
CA TRP A 239 -9.07 -14.78 9.02
C TRP A 239 -7.61 -15.27 9.06
N GLU A 240 -7.36 -16.42 9.70
CA GLU A 240 -6.01 -16.99 9.76
C GLU A 240 -5.48 -17.37 8.37
N HIS A 241 -6.36 -17.90 7.51
CA HIS A 241 -6.03 -18.13 6.10
C HIS A 241 -5.64 -16.83 5.39
N SER A 242 -6.38 -15.75 5.60
CA SER A 242 -6.09 -14.45 4.98
C SER A 242 -4.75 -13.87 5.45
N LEU A 243 -4.42 -14.01 6.74
CA LEU A 243 -3.10 -13.61 7.26
C LEU A 243 -1.96 -14.44 6.62
N LEU A 244 -2.16 -15.74 6.46
CA LEU A 244 -1.19 -16.61 5.77
C LEU A 244 -1.08 -16.25 4.28
N THR A 245 -2.17 -15.82 3.65
CA THR A 245 -2.14 -15.35 2.24
C THR A 245 -1.32 -14.05 2.11
N VAL A 246 -1.36 -13.16 3.09
CA VAL A 246 -0.46 -11.98 3.11
C VAL A 246 1.00 -12.43 3.24
N GLU A 247 1.31 -13.35 4.14
CA GLU A 247 2.66 -13.89 4.35
C GLU A 247 3.21 -14.55 3.07
N ASN A 248 2.42 -15.41 2.43
CA ASN A 248 2.80 -16.00 1.14
C ASN A 248 2.94 -14.96 0.02
N THR A 249 2.14 -13.90 0.03
CA THR A 249 2.32 -12.77 -0.91
C THR A 249 3.67 -12.09 -0.69
N GLU A 250 4.07 -11.90 0.56
CA GLU A 250 5.37 -11.33 0.93
C GLU A 250 6.52 -12.22 0.45
N ASP A 251 6.43 -13.53 0.68
CA ASP A 251 7.45 -14.51 0.25
C ASP A 251 7.61 -14.52 -1.29
N ILE A 252 6.50 -14.44 -2.03
CA ILE A 252 6.54 -14.35 -3.50
C ILE A 252 7.24 -13.05 -3.93
N ILE A 253 6.88 -11.91 -3.31
CA ILE A 253 7.45 -10.59 -3.65
C ILE A 253 8.94 -10.52 -3.31
N ASP A 254 9.36 -11.07 -2.19
CA ASP A 254 10.78 -11.12 -1.79
C ASP A 254 11.61 -12.04 -2.71
N SER A 255 10.94 -12.96 -3.42
CA SER A 255 11.55 -13.97 -4.27
C SER A 255 11.13 -13.87 -5.75
N LEU A 256 10.82 -12.68 -6.27
CA LEU A 256 10.31 -12.49 -7.63
C LEU A 256 11.21 -13.12 -8.71
N ALA A 257 12.54 -13.00 -8.59
CA ALA A 257 13.48 -13.59 -9.53
C ALA A 257 13.44 -15.13 -9.53
N PHE A 258 13.18 -15.75 -8.37
CA PHE A 258 13.01 -17.20 -8.25
C PHE A 258 11.70 -17.68 -8.92
N TYR A 259 10.61 -16.95 -8.73
CA TYR A 259 9.32 -17.32 -9.28
C TYR A 259 9.15 -16.97 -10.76
N PHE A 260 9.66 -15.79 -11.19
CA PHE A 260 9.32 -15.18 -12.48
C PHE A 260 10.53 -14.81 -13.33
N GLY A 261 11.75 -15.22 -12.94
CA GLY A 261 12.97 -15.00 -13.71
C GLY A 261 13.23 -13.51 -13.97
N GLU A 262 13.52 -13.19 -15.24
CA GLU A 262 13.78 -11.81 -15.69
C GLU A 262 12.59 -10.86 -15.53
N HIS A 263 11.37 -11.37 -15.59
CA HIS A 263 10.13 -10.57 -15.40
C HIS A 263 9.95 -10.07 -13.96
N GLY A 264 10.75 -10.57 -13.01
CA GLY A 264 10.72 -10.09 -11.62
C GLY A 264 10.97 -8.60 -11.50
N ILE A 265 11.80 -8.01 -12.36
CA ILE A 265 12.08 -6.56 -12.39
C ILE A 265 10.84 -5.77 -12.83
N ASP A 266 10.16 -6.22 -13.87
CA ASP A 266 8.95 -5.55 -14.38
C ASP A 266 7.82 -5.61 -13.34
N ILE A 267 7.68 -6.74 -12.64
CA ILE A 267 6.72 -6.91 -11.56
C ILE A 267 7.05 -5.96 -10.40
N ALA A 268 8.31 -5.89 -9.98
CA ALA A 268 8.73 -4.98 -8.90
C ALA A 268 8.43 -3.52 -9.25
N ASN A 269 8.75 -3.09 -10.47
CA ASN A 269 8.46 -1.73 -10.95
C ASN A 269 6.95 -1.43 -10.99
N ASN A 270 6.13 -2.40 -11.44
CA ASN A 270 4.67 -2.27 -11.44
C ASN A 270 4.13 -2.09 -10.01
N LEU A 271 4.62 -2.89 -9.06
CA LEU A 271 4.17 -2.88 -7.67
C LEU A 271 4.69 -1.68 -6.85
N ASP A 272 5.84 -1.10 -7.20
CA ASP A 272 6.36 0.10 -6.50
C ASP A 272 5.55 1.37 -6.84
N SER A 273 4.84 1.38 -7.97
CA SER A 273 4.02 2.50 -8.39
C SER A 273 2.72 2.61 -7.56
N ASP A 274 2.33 3.84 -7.19
CA ASP A 274 1.00 4.18 -6.64
C ASP A 274 0.53 3.28 -5.47
N ASN A 275 1.44 2.89 -4.58
CA ASN A 275 1.17 2.00 -3.44
C ASN A 275 0.64 0.60 -3.83
N ARG A 276 0.80 0.14 -5.08
CA ARG A 276 0.24 -1.14 -5.56
C ARG A 276 0.68 -2.33 -4.72
N LEU A 277 1.93 -2.36 -4.22
CA LEU A 277 2.40 -3.39 -3.30
C LEU A 277 1.57 -3.43 -2.01
N SER A 278 1.36 -2.28 -1.38
CA SER A 278 0.54 -2.17 -0.16
C SER A 278 -0.91 -2.58 -0.42
N LEU A 279 -1.46 -2.19 -1.57
CA LEU A 279 -2.83 -2.53 -1.96
C LEU A 279 -2.99 -4.01 -2.31
N LEU A 280 -1.99 -4.65 -2.93
CA LEU A 280 -1.97 -6.09 -3.18
C LEU A 280 -2.02 -6.87 -1.85
N LYS A 281 -1.18 -6.49 -0.87
CA LYS A 281 -1.19 -7.11 0.45
C LYS A 281 -2.51 -6.87 1.21
N LEU A 282 -3.08 -5.68 1.09
CA LEU A 282 -4.40 -5.40 1.67
C LEU A 282 -5.51 -6.20 0.97
N SER A 283 -5.40 -6.38 -0.35
CA SER A 283 -6.30 -7.26 -1.09
C SER A 283 -6.14 -8.72 -0.64
N ALA A 284 -4.93 -9.19 -0.39
CA ALA A 284 -4.67 -10.52 0.16
C ALA A 284 -5.26 -10.70 1.57
N LEU A 285 -5.20 -9.66 2.42
CA LEU A 285 -5.78 -9.68 3.76
C LEU A 285 -7.32 -9.79 3.72
N LEU A 286 -7.96 -9.24 2.71
CA LEU A 286 -9.41 -9.08 2.63
C LEU A 286 -10.07 -9.85 1.47
N HIS A 287 -9.30 -10.68 0.72
CA HIS A 287 -9.80 -11.36 -0.48
C HIS A 287 -11.03 -12.24 -0.20
N ASP A 288 -11.05 -12.84 0.96
CA ASP A 288 -12.08 -13.76 1.43
C ASP A 288 -13.10 -13.12 2.38
N ALA A 289 -13.12 -11.80 2.51
CA ALA A 289 -14.05 -11.09 3.38
C ALA A 289 -15.55 -11.34 3.03
N GLY A 290 -15.84 -11.80 1.82
CA GLY A 290 -17.18 -12.19 1.38
C GLY A 290 -17.62 -13.58 1.85
N LYS A 291 -16.72 -14.46 2.29
CA LYS A 291 -17.04 -15.84 2.71
C LYS A 291 -18.06 -15.92 3.85
N PRO A 292 -17.96 -15.13 4.94
CA PRO A 292 -18.94 -15.22 6.01
C PRO A 292 -20.37 -14.96 5.57
N ALA A 293 -20.59 -14.00 4.67
CA ALA A 293 -21.93 -13.66 4.18
C ALA A 293 -22.50 -14.66 3.14
N THR A 294 -21.63 -15.46 2.53
CA THR A 294 -22.01 -16.43 1.47
C THR A 294 -21.87 -17.88 1.91
N SER A 295 -21.61 -18.10 3.20
CA SER A 295 -21.44 -19.44 3.77
C SER A 295 -22.74 -20.21 3.77
N VAL A 296 -22.75 -21.40 3.13
CA VAL A 296 -23.88 -22.32 3.13
C VAL A 296 -23.39 -23.70 3.52
N VAL A 297 -24.01 -24.28 4.55
CA VAL A 297 -23.73 -25.64 4.99
C VAL A 297 -24.75 -26.59 4.31
N ASN A 298 -24.25 -27.55 3.56
CA ASN A 298 -25.11 -28.61 2.99
C ASN A 298 -25.62 -29.50 4.15
N PRO A 299 -26.93 -29.63 4.35
CA PRO A 299 -27.50 -30.36 5.48
C PRO A 299 -27.23 -31.89 5.45
N ASP A 300 -27.03 -32.46 4.28
CA ASP A 300 -26.85 -33.92 4.13
C ASP A 300 -25.37 -34.33 4.29
N THR A 301 -24.44 -33.45 3.86
CA THR A 301 -23.01 -33.79 3.81
C THR A 301 -22.18 -33.00 4.83
N GLY A 302 -22.73 -31.97 5.47
CA GLY A 302 -22.00 -31.04 6.32
C GLY A 302 -20.98 -30.16 5.57
N ARG A 303 -20.93 -30.28 4.23
CA ARG A 303 -19.96 -29.51 3.42
C ARG A 303 -20.31 -28.03 3.41
N ILE A 304 -19.30 -27.17 3.68
CA ILE A 304 -19.42 -25.72 3.60
C ILE A 304 -19.04 -25.26 2.19
N THR A 305 -19.86 -24.38 1.61
CA THR A 305 -19.63 -23.76 0.31
C THR A 305 -19.78 -22.23 0.41
N PHE A 306 -19.10 -21.48 -0.48
CA PHE A 306 -19.03 -20.02 -0.45
C PHE A 306 -19.26 -19.46 -1.86
N TYR A 307 -20.38 -19.82 -2.50
CA TYR A 307 -20.65 -19.35 -3.86
C TYR A 307 -20.76 -17.82 -3.92
N HIS A 308 -20.08 -17.22 -4.91
CA HIS A 308 -20.06 -15.77 -5.16
C HIS A 308 -19.41 -14.92 -4.04
N HIS A 309 -18.55 -15.50 -3.18
CA HIS A 309 -17.82 -14.73 -2.18
C HIS A 309 -16.85 -13.72 -2.79
N ASP A 310 -16.35 -13.95 -4.01
CA ASP A 310 -15.59 -13.03 -4.83
C ASP A 310 -16.36 -11.73 -5.11
N LYS A 311 -17.62 -11.83 -5.52
CA LYS A 311 -18.48 -10.67 -5.79
C LYS A 311 -18.87 -9.92 -4.51
N GLU A 312 -19.22 -10.67 -3.48
CA GLU A 312 -19.53 -10.08 -2.16
C GLU A 312 -18.28 -9.46 -1.54
N GLY A 313 -17.12 -10.10 -1.67
CA GLY A 313 -15.82 -9.54 -1.28
C GLY A 313 -15.54 -8.21 -1.99
N ALA A 314 -15.69 -8.16 -3.31
CA ALA A 314 -15.52 -6.95 -4.09
C ALA A 314 -16.44 -5.81 -3.63
N ARG A 315 -17.72 -6.13 -3.31
CA ARG A 315 -18.69 -5.17 -2.76
C ARG A 315 -18.24 -4.65 -1.38
N LEU A 316 -17.73 -5.53 -0.52
CA LEU A 316 -17.20 -5.14 0.80
C LEU A 316 -15.96 -4.26 0.66
N ILE A 317 -15.05 -4.58 -0.27
CA ILE A 317 -13.87 -3.75 -0.54
C ILE A 317 -14.27 -2.35 -0.99
N ASP A 318 -15.29 -2.20 -1.85
CA ASP A 318 -15.80 -0.88 -2.25
C ASP A 318 -16.26 -0.06 -1.04
N LEU A 319 -16.98 -0.67 -0.10
CA LEU A 319 -17.43 -0.02 1.14
C LEU A 319 -16.26 0.31 2.09
N ILE A 320 -15.30 -0.60 2.24
CA ILE A 320 -14.09 -0.39 3.05
C ILE A 320 -13.26 0.76 2.49
N ALA A 321 -13.03 0.77 1.19
CA ALA A 321 -12.27 1.83 0.52
C ALA A 321 -12.94 3.20 0.65
N ALA A 322 -14.28 3.26 0.53
CA ALA A 322 -15.05 4.47 0.76
C ALA A 322 -14.95 4.95 2.22
N ARG A 323 -15.06 4.04 3.21
CA ARG A 323 -14.91 4.34 4.63
C ARG A 323 -13.52 4.86 4.96
N LEU A 324 -12.48 4.27 4.38
CA LEU A 324 -11.08 4.64 4.54
C LEU A 324 -10.66 5.83 3.65
N LYS A 325 -11.58 6.44 2.90
CA LYS A 325 -11.31 7.59 2.02
C LYS A 325 -10.15 7.33 1.04
N MET A 326 -10.06 6.12 0.54
CA MET A 326 -9.09 5.78 -0.50
C MET A 326 -9.42 6.48 -1.82
N SER A 327 -8.39 6.74 -2.64
CA SER A 327 -8.62 7.26 -4.00
C SER A 327 -9.42 6.25 -4.84
N SER A 328 -10.14 6.74 -5.87
CA SER A 328 -10.87 5.85 -6.78
C SER A 328 -9.95 4.83 -7.43
N ARG A 329 -8.72 5.22 -7.78
CA ARG A 329 -7.72 4.31 -8.36
C ARG A 329 -7.32 3.18 -7.41
N HIS A 330 -7.08 3.49 -6.13
CA HIS A 330 -6.77 2.49 -5.10
C HIS A 330 -7.95 1.54 -4.88
N ARG A 331 -9.15 2.09 -4.77
CA ARG A 331 -10.40 1.33 -4.64
C ARG A 331 -10.61 0.38 -5.81
N ASP A 332 -10.54 0.90 -7.04
CA ASP A 332 -10.81 0.15 -8.27
C ASP A 332 -9.81 -1.01 -8.43
N PHE A 333 -8.52 -0.78 -8.09
CA PHE A 333 -7.51 -1.83 -8.08
C PHE A 333 -7.86 -2.97 -7.10
N MET A 334 -8.21 -2.65 -5.85
CA MET A 334 -8.54 -3.66 -4.84
C MET A 334 -9.85 -4.40 -5.17
N VAL A 335 -10.89 -3.66 -5.61
CA VAL A 335 -12.17 -4.24 -6.05
C VAL A 335 -11.96 -5.23 -7.19
N LEU A 336 -11.10 -4.87 -8.16
CA LEU A 336 -10.76 -5.72 -9.28
C LEU A 336 -10.01 -6.98 -8.82
N LEU A 337 -8.99 -6.85 -7.99
CA LEU A 337 -8.22 -8.01 -7.50
C LEU A 337 -9.09 -8.98 -6.72
N VAL A 338 -9.88 -8.49 -5.78
CA VAL A 338 -10.74 -9.32 -4.94
C VAL A 338 -11.89 -9.94 -5.77
N GLY A 339 -12.47 -9.17 -6.69
CA GLY A 339 -13.53 -9.69 -7.56
C GLY A 339 -13.07 -10.72 -8.58
N GLU A 340 -11.79 -10.72 -8.94
CA GLU A 340 -11.22 -11.60 -9.97
C GLU A 340 -10.33 -12.72 -9.41
N HIS A 341 -10.09 -12.81 -8.08
CA HIS A 341 -9.15 -13.78 -7.53
C HIS A 341 -9.52 -15.24 -7.85
N LEU A 342 -10.81 -15.60 -7.76
CA LEU A 342 -11.29 -16.93 -8.17
C LEU A 342 -11.20 -17.16 -9.69
N HIS A 343 -11.42 -16.10 -10.47
CA HIS A 343 -11.30 -16.19 -11.91
C HIS A 343 -9.83 -16.42 -12.32
N ALA A 344 -8.90 -15.70 -11.70
CA ALA A 344 -7.46 -15.94 -11.86
C ALA A 344 -7.09 -17.39 -11.50
N LEU A 345 -7.58 -17.90 -10.35
CA LEU A 345 -7.39 -19.29 -9.92
C LEU A 345 -7.85 -20.28 -10.99
N ASN A 346 -9.07 -20.11 -11.50
CA ASN A 346 -9.66 -21.00 -12.49
C ASN A 346 -8.95 -20.94 -13.86
N LEU A 347 -8.52 -19.74 -14.29
CA LEU A 347 -7.77 -19.54 -15.54
C LEU A 347 -6.41 -20.24 -15.53
N VAL A 348 -5.76 -20.23 -14.37
CA VAL A 348 -4.47 -20.90 -14.18
C VAL A 348 -4.65 -22.40 -13.98
N SER A 349 -5.64 -22.84 -13.22
CA SER A 349 -5.82 -24.26 -12.85
C SER A 349 -6.49 -25.11 -13.93
N GLY A 350 -7.32 -24.53 -14.79
CA GLY A 350 -8.18 -25.25 -15.74
C GLY A 350 -7.68 -25.27 -17.18
N ASP A 351 -8.26 -26.15 -18.00
CA ASP A 351 -8.12 -26.12 -19.45
C ASP A 351 -9.08 -25.08 -20.04
N VAL A 352 -8.69 -23.81 -19.90
CA VAL A 352 -9.49 -22.68 -20.34
C VAL A 352 -9.14 -22.33 -21.79
N LYS A 353 -10.16 -22.07 -22.62
CA LYS A 353 -9.97 -21.67 -24.03
C LYS A 353 -9.07 -20.43 -24.11
N ALA A 354 -8.16 -20.42 -25.08
CA ALA A 354 -7.24 -19.30 -25.31
C ALA A 354 -7.97 -17.94 -25.43
N THR A 355 -9.14 -17.94 -26.09
CA THR A 355 -9.97 -16.73 -26.22
C THR A 355 -10.49 -16.20 -24.87
N THR A 356 -10.85 -17.08 -23.93
CA THR A 356 -11.28 -16.69 -22.58
C THR A 356 -10.12 -16.12 -21.80
N LYS A 357 -8.92 -16.74 -21.89
CA LYS A 357 -7.68 -16.19 -21.32
C LYS A 357 -7.39 -14.78 -21.84
N MET A 358 -7.44 -14.59 -23.15
CA MET A 358 -7.17 -13.29 -23.77
C MET A 358 -8.18 -12.21 -23.34
N LYS A 359 -9.47 -12.55 -23.25
CA LYS A 359 -10.51 -11.63 -22.75
C LYS A 359 -10.21 -11.18 -21.32
N TRP A 360 -9.82 -12.11 -20.45
CA TRP A 360 -9.47 -11.79 -19.08
C TRP A 360 -8.22 -10.92 -18.99
N PHE A 361 -7.13 -11.27 -19.68
CA PHE A 361 -5.91 -10.45 -19.70
C PHE A 361 -6.18 -9.05 -20.24
N ARG A 362 -7.05 -8.91 -21.25
CA ARG A 362 -7.44 -7.59 -21.76
C ARG A 362 -8.23 -6.79 -20.74
N LYS A 363 -9.15 -7.42 -20.00
CA LYS A 363 -9.90 -6.79 -18.92
C LYS A 363 -8.97 -6.32 -17.81
N MET A 364 -8.00 -7.14 -17.44
CA MET A 364 -7.09 -6.88 -16.32
C MET A 364 -5.92 -5.97 -16.69
N GLY A 365 -5.44 -6.01 -17.92
CA GLY A 365 -4.25 -5.29 -18.33
C GLY A 365 -3.06 -5.60 -17.42
N ASP A 366 -2.37 -4.55 -16.95
CA ASP A 366 -1.24 -4.66 -16.03
C ASP A 366 -1.63 -5.14 -14.61
N ASP A 367 -2.93 -5.21 -14.29
CA ASP A 367 -3.44 -5.76 -13.01
C ASP A 367 -3.54 -7.29 -13.03
N SER A 368 -3.36 -7.92 -14.20
CA SER A 368 -3.40 -9.38 -14.35
C SER A 368 -2.32 -10.08 -13.53
N VAL A 369 -1.10 -9.52 -13.50
CA VAL A 369 0.03 -10.12 -12.77
C VAL A 369 -0.19 -10.03 -11.26
N PRO A 370 -0.56 -8.89 -10.66
CA PRO A 370 -0.97 -8.83 -9.26
C PRO A 370 -2.11 -9.81 -8.90
N ALA A 371 -3.11 -9.98 -9.77
CA ALA A 371 -4.20 -10.93 -9.53
C ALA A 371 -3.72 -12.40 -9.56
N ILE A 372 -2.80 -12.75 -10.46
CA ILE A 372 -2.16 -14.07 -10.49
C ILE A 372 -1.32 -14.30 -9.23
N ILE A 373 -0.55 -13.30 -8.78
CA ILE A 373 0.23 -13.38 -7.54
C ILE A 373 -0.69 -13.61 -6.34
N LEU A 374 -1.81 -12.88 -6.23
CA LEU A 374 -2.80 -13.09 -5.19
C LEU A 374 -3.36 -14.52 -5.21
N SER A 375 -3.76 -15.01 -6.37
CA SER A 375 -4.26 -16.39 -6.55
C SER A 375 -3.20 -17.46 -6.21
N MET A 376 -1.94 -17.18 -6.51
CA MET A 376 -0.82 -18.07 -6.18
C MET A 376 -0.60 -18.11 -4.66
N ALA A 377 -0.59 -16.96 -3.98
CA ALA A 377 -0.44 -16.84 -2.54
C ALA A 377 -1.62 -17.49 -1.79
N ASP A 378 -2.84 -17.31 -2.27
CA ASP A 378 -4.05 -17.98 -1.76
C ASP A 378 -3.89 -19.51 -1.86
N THR A 379 -3.50 -20.03 -3.03
CA THR A 379 -3.24 -21.47 -3.21
C THR A 379 -2.13 -22.00 -2.30
N MET A 380 -1.07 -21.24 -2.06
CA MET A 380 0.00 -21.61 -1.11
C MET A 380 -0.52 -21.68 0.33
N SER A 381 -1.58 -20.95 0.66
CA SER A 381 -2.23 -20.90 1.97
C SER A 381 -3.25 -22.04 2.21
N ILE A 382 -3.57 -22.82 1.18
CA ILE A 382 -4.46 -23.97 1.27
C ILE A 382 -3.68 -25.18 1.76
N LEU A 383 -3.84 -25.53 3.05
CA LEU A 383 -3.11 -26.64 3.72
C LEU A 383 -4.05 -27.68 4.32
N GLY A 384 -5.31 -27.72 3.90
CA GLY A 384 -6.28 -28.73 4.35
C GLY A 384 -6.10 -30.09 3.69
N PRO A 385 -6.76 -31.14 4.20
CA PRO A 385 -6.59 -32.51 3.71
C PRO A 385 -6.96 -32.71 2.24
N ASP A 386 -7.84 -31.85 1.70
CA ASP A 386 -8.25 -31.91 0.27
C ASP A 386 -7.27 -31.16 -0.65
N ALA A 387 -6.29 -30.40 -0.10
CA ALA A 387 -5.30 -29.62 -0.84
C ALA A 387 -3.98 -30.39 -0.93
N THR A 388 -3.85 -31.25 -1.93
CA THR A 388 -2.62 -32.04 -2.14
C THR A 388 -1.45 -31.14 -2.54
N GLU A 389 -0.23 -31.57 -2.23
CA GLU A 389 1.00 -30.88 -2.66
C GLU A 389 1.05 -30.77 -4.20
N GLU A 390 0.70 -31.84 -4.90
CA GLU A 390 0.62 -31.83 -6.37
C GLU A 390 -0.36 -30.78 -6.91
N TYR A 391 -1.50 -30.55 -6.24
CA TYR A 391 -2.45 -29.50 -6.61
C TYR A 391 -1.81 -28.10 -6.51
N ARG A 392 -1.14 -27.83 -5.38
CA ARG A 392 -0.48 -26.54 -5.15
C ARG A 392 0.67 -26.30 -6.13
N GLU A 393 1.56 -27.29 -6.30
CA GLU A 393 2.69 -27.18 -7.23
C GLU A 393 2.22 -26.95 -8.68
N ARG A 394 1.19 -27.69 -9.10
CA ARG A 394 0.59 -27.52 -10.44
C ARG A 394 0.09 -26.09 -10.64
N HIS A 395 -0.60 -25.54 -9.65
CA HIS A 395 -1.11 -24.17 -9.72
C HIS A 395 0.03 -23.15 -9.76
N ILE A 396 1.03 -23.29 -8.90
CA ILE A 396 2.22 -22.43 -8.86
C ILE A 396 2.93 -22.44 -10.23
N ASN A 397 3.18 -23.60 -10.79
CA ASN A 397 3.86 -23.72 -12.08
C ASN A 397 3.06 -23.10 -13.23
N ARG A 398 1.74 -23.29 -13.25
CA ARG A 398 0.86 -22.65 -14.23
C ARG A 398 0.76 -21.13 -14.05
N SER A 399 0.82 -20.64 -12.82
CA SER A 399 0.89 -19.20 -12.52
C SER A 399 2.16 -18.59 -13.08
N LYS A 400 3.32 -19.21 -12.84
CA LYS A 400 4.60 -18.80 -13.42
C LYS A 400 4.53 -18.74 -14.94
N GLN A 401 4.01 -19.77 -15.58
CA GLN A 401 3.86 -19.81 -17.05
C GLN A 401 2.91 -18.72 -17.55
N SER A 402 1.81 -18.44 -16.82
CA SER A 402 0.87 -17.41 -17.22
C SER A 402 1.45 -16.01 -17.15
N VAL A 403 2.34 -15.74 -16.19
CA VAL A 403 3.07 -14.48 -16.05
C VAL A 403 4.12 -14.35 -17.16
N SER A 404 4.88 -15.41 -17.48
CA SER A 404 5.81 -15.45 -18.62
C SER A 404 5.07 -15.17 -19.95
N ASP A 405 3.98 -15.90 -20.20
CA ASP A 405 3.12 -15.69 -21.39
C ASP A 405 2.62 -14.23 -21.48
N PHE A 406 2.30 -13.60 -20.33
CA PHE A 406 1.86 -12.22 -20.31
C PHE A 406 2.92 -11.27 -20.81
N TYR A 407 4.11 -11.31 -20.27
CA TYR A 407 5.19 -10.39 -20.65
C TYR A 407 5.75 -10.69 -22.03
N GLU A 408 5.93 -11.95 -22.38
CA GLU A 408 6.56 -12.34 -23.66
C GLU A 408 5.64 -12.12 -24.86
N ARG A 409 4.34 -12.23 -24.70
CA ARG A 409 3.41 -12.27 -25.84
C ARG A 409 2.11 -11.51 -25.61
N ILE A 410 1.41 -11.78 -24.49
CA ILE A 410 0.01 -11.36 -24.33
C ILE A 410 -0.05 -9.83 -24.20
N LYS A 411 0.87 -9.21 -23.46
CA LYS A 411 0.90 -7.76 -23.25
C LYS A 411 0.93 -7.00 -24.57
N ALA A 412 1.83 -7.36 -25.48
CA ALA A 412 1.91 -6.74 -26.82
C ALA A 412 0.60 -6.95 -27.62
N GLN A 413 -0.04 -8.11 -27.48
CA GLN A 413 -1.31 -8.41 -28.18
C GLN A 413 -2.47 -7.57 -27.65
N ILE A 414 -2.60 -7.39 -26.32
CA ILE A 414 -3.70 -6.59 -25.74
C ILE A 414 -3.50 -5.10 -25.98
N GLU A 415 -2.27 -4.62 -26.01
CA GLU A 415 -1.92 -3.21 -26.28
C GLU A 415 -2.02 -2.86 -27.78
N SER A 416 -1.97 -3.86 -28.67
CA SER A 416 -2.13 -3.61 -30.11
C SER A 416 -3.51 -3.05 -30.43
N PRO A 417 -3.65 -2.06 -31.31
CA PRO A 417 -4.94 -1.50 -31.67
C PRO A 417 -5.86 -2.54 -32.33
N GLY A 418 -7.16 -2.36 -32.17
CA GLY A 418 -8.13 -3.16 -32.92
C GLY A 418 -8.03 -2.87 -34.41
N LEU A 419 -8.16 -3.92 -35.24
CA LEU A 419 -8.13 -3.80 -36.70
C LEU A 419 -9.23 -2.91 -37.26
N ILE A 420 -10.37 -2.83 -36.56
CA ILE A 420 -11.52 -1.96 -36.90
C ILE A 420 -12.02 -1.25 -35.63
N THR A 421 -12.75 -0.17 -35.86
CA THR A 421 -13.34 0.69 -34.84
C THR A 421 -14.86 0.77 -34.96
N GLY A 422 -15.54 1.38 -34.00
CA GLY A 422 -17.00 1.64 -34.08
C GLY A 422 -17.38 2.51 -35.29
N ASN A 423 -16.47 3.42 -35.72
CA ASN A 423 -16.71 4.24 -36.90
C ASN A 423 -16.79 3.41 -38.20
N ASP A 424 -15.99 2.34 -38.29
CA ASP A 424 -16.03 1.43 -39.43
C ASP A 424 -17.37 0.70 -39.51
N LEU A 425 -17.95 0.31 -38.35
CA LEU A 425 -19.26 -0.33 -38.28
C LEU A 425 -20.41 0.66 -38.55
N MET A 426 -20.28 1.91 -38.10
CA MET A 426 -21.24 2.96 -38.43
C MET A 426 -21.24 3.28 -39.93
N ALA A 427 -20.10 3.20 -40.60
CA ALA A 427 -20.00 3.34 -42.05
C ALA A 427 -20.76 2.22 -42.81
N PHE A 428 -21.03 1.07 -42.18
CA PHE A 428 -21.92 0.01 -42.71
C PHE A 428 -23.39 0.25 -42.36
N GLY A 429 -23.76 1.40 -41.81
CA GLY A 429 -25.13 1.79 -41.46
C GLY A 429 -25.61 1.39 -40.07
N MET A 430 -24.70 0.92 -39.20
CA MET A 430 -25.07 0.64 -37.82
C MET A 430 -25.33 1.93 -37.03
N LYS A 431 -26.31 1.89 -36.15
CA LYS A 431 -26.55 2.96 -35.21
C LYS A 431 -25.67 2.75 -33.95
N PRO A 432 -25.19 3.83 -33.30
CA PRO A 432 -24.52 3.72 -32.02
C PRO A 432 -25.34 2.90 -31.01
N GLY A 433 -24.73 1.89 -30.39
CA GLY A 433 -25.41 1.04 -29.42
C GLY A 433 -24.61 -0.19 -29.02
N PRO A 434 -25.15 -1.03 -28.11
CA PRO A 434 -24.48 -2.21 -27.57
C PRO A 434 -24.04 -3.22 -28.64
N GLU A 435 -24.76 -3.27 -29.76
CA GLU A 435 -24.49 -4.18 -30.88
C GLU A 435 -23.14 -3.89 -31.55
N ILE A 436 -22.74 -2.61 -31.67
CA ILE A 436 -21.39 -2.25 -32.12
C ILE A 436 -20.33 -2.87 -31.22
N GLY A 437 -20.52 -2.76 -29.88
CA GLY A 437 -19.63 -3.34 -28.89
C GLY A 437 -19.51 -4.87 -29.04
N ARG A 438 -20.63 -5.57 -29.25
CA ARG A 438 -20.67 -7.02 -29.44
C ARG A 438 -19.84 -7.44 -30.67
N ILE A 439 -20.07 -6.77 -31.81
CA ILE A 439 -19.35 -7.11 -33.06
C ILE A 439 -17.86 -6.79 -32.94
N LEU A 440 -17.51 -5.64 -32.34
CA LEU A 440 -16.10 -5.30 -32.11
C LEU A 440 -15.41 -6.31 -31.22
N GLU A 441 -16.09 -6.83 -30.19
CA GLU A 441 -15.56 -7.85 -29.29
C GLU A 441 -15.34 -9.20 -30.01
N GLU A 442 -16.27 -9.62 -30.86
CA GLU A 442 -16.14 -10.83 -31.69
C GLU A 442 -14.97 -10.73 -32.69
N VAL A 443 -14.88 -9.59 -33.40
CA VAL A 443 -13.78 -9.31 -34.32
C VAL A 443 -12.44 -9.28 -33.56
N ARG A 444 -12.41 -8.63 -32.40
CA ARG A 444 -11.22 -8.59 -31.57
C ARG A 444 -10.80 -9.97 -31.08
N SER A 445 -11.75 -10.80 -30.69
CA SER A 445 -11.50 -12.19 -30.29
C SER A 445 -10.92 -13.04 -31.43
N ALA A 446 -11.35 -12.78 -32.67
CA ALA A 446 -10.81 -13.44 -33.86
C ALA A 446 -9.37 -12.96 -34.17
N GLN A 447 -9.09 -11.66 -33.99
CA GLN A 447 -7.76 -11.08 -34.09
C GLN A 447 -6.81 -11.70 -33.07
N ASP A 448 -7.23 -11.81 -31.81
CA ASP A 448 -6.42 -12.41 -30.72
C ASP A 448 -6.13 -13.89 -30.94
N ALA A 449 -7.07 -14.60 -31.58
CA ALA A 449 -6.88 -15.99 -31.96
C ALA A 449 -6.03 -16.16 -33.23
N GLY A 450 -5.55 -15.07 -33.84
CA GLY A 450 -4.77 -15.09 -35.09
C GLY A 450 -5.59 -15.55 -36.30
N LYS A 451 -6.94 -15.55 -36.21
CA LYS A 451 -7.82 -15.94 -37.30
C LYS A 451 -7.97 -14.86 -38.36
N ILE A 452 -7.72 -13.62 -37.98
CA ILE A 452 -7.68 -12.43 -38.84
C ILE A 452 -6.48 -11.60 -38.45
N THR A 453 -5.79 -11.07 -39.47
CA THR A 453 -4.55 -10.32 -39.28
C THR A 453 -4.55 -8.97 -40.02
N SER A 454 -5.54 -8.76 -40.88
CA SER A 454 -5.70 -7.52 -41.64
C SER A 454 -7.03 -6.83 -41.38
N ARG A 455 -7.08 -5.53 -41.71
CA ARG A 455 -8.29 -4.73 -41.56
C ARG A 455 -9.37 -5.22 -42.54
N GLU A 456 -8.99 -5.69 -43.72
CA GLU A 456 -9.91 -6.25 -44.71
C GLU A 456 -10.62 -7.47 -44.17
N GLU A 457 -9.85 -8.43 -43.60
CA GLU A 457 -10.42 -9.65 -42.97
C GLU A 457 -11.35 -9.29 -41.81
N ALA A 458 -10.99 -8.28 -41.01
CA ALA A 458 -11.80 -7.80 -39.90
C ALA A 458 -13.14 -7.21 -40.38
N LEU A 459 -13.14 -6.41 -41.45
CA LEU A 459 -14.33 -5.85 -42.06
C LEU A 459 -15.24 -6.93 -42.68
N GLU A 460 -14.66 -7.97 -43.30
CA GLU A 460 -15.41 -9.11 -43.81
C GLU A 460 -16.09 -9.90 -42.71
N LEU A 461 -15.37 -10.17 -41.62
CA LEU A 461 -15.93 -10.83 -40.44
C LEU A 461 -17.06 -10.01 -39.84
N ALA A 462 -16.86 -8.70 -39.68
CA ALA A 462 -17.89 -7.79 -39.14
C ALA A 462 -19.17 -7.81 -40.01
N LYS A 463 -19.04 -7.77 -41.34
CA LYS A 463 -20.20 -7.91 -42.27
C LYS A 463 -20.93 -9.21 -42.10
N LYS A 464 -20.26 -10.35 -41.92
CA LYS A 464 -20.88 -11.67 -41.65
C LYS A 464 -21.66 -11.67 -40.34
N LEU A 465 -21.14 -11.02 -39.30
CA LEU A 465 -21.80 -10.91 -37.98
C LEU A 465 -23.03 -9.98 -38.00
N LEU A 466 -23.09 -9.02 -38.95
CA LEU A 466 -24.25 -8.13 -39.12
C LEU A 466 -25.46 -8.83 -39.78
N VAL A 467 -25.24 -9.91 -40.50
CA VAL A 467 -26.32 -10.66 -41.25
C VAL A 467 -26.92 -11.76 -40.39
N GLN A 468 -26.29 -12.10 -39.27
CA GLN A 468 -26.78 -13.06 -38.27
C GLN A 468 -27.61 -12.38 -37.19
#